data_6539013618158ad1f36f166cc865527e
#
_entry.id   6539013618158ad1f36f166cc865527e
#
_cell.length_a   1.000
_cell.length_b   1.000
_cell.length_c   1.000
_cell.angle_alpha   90.00
_cell.angle_beta   90.00
_cell.angle_gamma   90.00
#
_symmetry.space_group_name_H-M   'P 1'
#
loop_
_entity.id
_entity.type
_entity.pdbx_description
1 polymer ?
#
loop_
_entity_poly.entity_id
_entity_poly.type
_entity_poly.pdbx_seq_one_letter_code
_entity_poly.pdbx_strand_id
1 'polypeptide(L)'
;RNIENQLREAGVDTTHITWFSTDAKGPFSTDAKGTLMNGINVTYRGKGVIPSKTEYYRAHTAVRELGPGDVDLDKIFVSEGVRWAHTGGIFTLLSPKTAELAVEFMKKAGEQGTLRSFDLNYRSKVEPDKQKAHGINRKIVAETDFLVGNQGDFSDALGYETAAEKGVPFEEWLDAYADMLRVVAKDYQNLKLIGTQLRAPHSADRISWTAVLYDTQADQIHQATLRENIEITDRTGGGDSFASAVIAAIMEGKGYDEAVEWGAAHGILVQETPGDTTMVSKKMVLSEVARAKKGGGVSALR
;
A
#
# COMPACT_ATOMS: atom_id res chain seq x y z
N ARG A 1 2.08 23.76 -5.50
CA ARG A 1 0.67 24.18 -5.76
C ARG A 1 -0.11 23.13 -6.55
N ASN A 2 0.39 22.61 -7.70
CA ASN A 2 -0.37 21.65 -8.50
C ASN A 2 -0.67 20.34 -7.74
N ILE A 3 0.32 19.75 -7.07
CA ILE A 3 0.15 18.54 -6.26
C ILE A 3 -0.83 18.79 -5.12
N GLU A 4 -0.69 19.90 -4.40
CA GLU A 4 -1.57 20.29 -3.31
C GLU A 4 -3.02 20.46 -3.78
N ASN A 5 -3.23 21.10 -4.94
CA ASN A 5 -4.57 21.25 -5.51
C ASN A 5 -5.21 19.91 -5.86
N GLN A 6 -4.47 19.00 -6.48
CA GLN A 6 -4.96 17.64 -6.78
C GLN A 6 -5.37 16.87 -5.52
N LEU A 7 -4.57 16.97 -4.45
CA LEU A 7 -4.90 16.34 -3.17
C LEU A 7 -6.18 16.94 -2.57
N ARG A 8 -6.32 18.26 -2.59
CA ARG A 8 -7.52 18.96 -2.09
C ARG A 8 -8.77 18.65 -2.92
N GLU A 9 -8.65 18.57 -4.24
CA GLU A 9 -9.75 18.17 -5.13
C GLU A 9 -10.22 16.72 -4.82
N ALA A 10 -9.31 15.86 -4.38
CA ALA A 10 -9.63 14.52 -3.91
C ALA A 10 -10.16 14.48 -2.45
N GLY A 11 -10.30 15.64 -1.78
CA GLY A 11 -10.80 15.73 -0.41
C GLY A 11 -9.74 15.48 0.68
N VAL A 12 -8.45 15.51 0.31
CA VAL A 12 -7.35 15.32 1.28
C VAL A 12 -7.09 16.64 2.02
N ASP A 13 -7.03 16.58 3.35
CA ASP A 13 -6.52 17.68 4.15
C ASP A 13 -5.01 17.81 4.00
N THR A 14 -4.55 18.97 3.54
CA THR A 14 -3.15 19.25 3.26
C THR A 14 -2.45 20.08 4.34
N THR A 15 -3.12 20.34 5.47
CA THR A 15 -2.60 21.21 6.55
C THR A 15 -1.38 20.63 7.25
N HIS A 16 -1.21 19.29 7.22
CA HIS A 16 -0.07 18.58 7.82
C HIS A 16 1.06 18.29 6.84
N ILE A 17 0.98 18.77 5.59
CA ILE A 17 2.09 18.60 4.64
C ILE A 17 3.23 19.54 5.04
N THR A 18 4.38 18.94 5.35
CA THR A 18 5.61 19.67 5.58
C THR A 18 6.22 20.11 4.23
N TRP A 19 6.31 21.41 3.99
CA TRP A 19 6.86 21.94 2.77
C TRP A 19 8.32 22.36 2.98
N PHE A 20 9.21 21.75 2.20
CA PHE A 20 10.62 22.16 2.15
C PHE A 20 10.80 23.25 1.11
N SER A 21 11.37 24.41 1.50
CA SER A 21 11.68 25.49 0.59
C SER A 21 13.02 25.23 -0.10
N THR A 22 13.07 25.51 -1.41
CA THR A 22 14.33 25.54 -2.17
C THR A 22 15.09 26.86 -1.94
N ASP A 23 14.46 27.86 -1.29
CA ASP A 23 15.10 29.15 -1.00
C ASP A 23 16.02 29.00 0.23
N ALA A 24 17.30 29.38 0.04
CA ALA A 24 18.34 29.24 1.06
C ALA A 24 18.10 30.03 2.37
N LYS A 25 16.97 30.67 2.54
CA LYS A 25 16.64 31.55 3.68
C LYS A 25 15.48 31.06 4.57
N GLY A 26 14.83 29.94 4.22
CA GLY A 26 13.73 29.39 5.02
C GLY A 26 14.20 28.41 6.10
N PRO A 27 13.43 28.20 7.19
CA PRO A 27 13.77 27.24 8.22
C PRO A 27 13.81 25.78 7.72
N PHE A 28 13.31 25.52 6.53
CA PHE A 28 13.28 24.21 5.88
C PHE A 28 14.18 24.13 4.64
N SER A 29 15.16 25.04 4.49
CA SER A 29 16.20 24.90 3.49
C SER A 29 17.18 23.80 3.93
N THR A 30 17.13 22.65 3.28
CA THR A 30 17.88 21.44 3.70
C THR A 30 19.22 21.31 3.02
N ASP A 31 19.46 22.03 1.93
CA ASP A 31 20.79 22.16 1.38
C ASP A 31 21.06 23.60 0.93
N ALA A 32 22.33 23.99 1.07
CA ALA A 32 22.81 25.31 0.63
C ALA A 32 22.72 25.53 -0.90
N LYS A 33 22.25 24.55 -1.65
CA LYS A 33 22.18 24.54 -3.12
C LYS A 33 20.75 24.48 -3.66
N GLY A 34 19.73 24.32 -2.81
CA GLY A 34 18.33 24.28 -3.25
C GLY A 34 18.01 23.13 -4.21
N THR A 35 18.61 21.95 -3.99
CA THR A 35 18.53 20.81 -4.92
C THR A 35 17.40 19.83 -4.60
N LEU A 36 16.60 20.06 -3.55
CA LEU A 36 15.48 19.21 -3.19
C LEU A 36 14.35 19.30 -4.22
N MET A 37 13.80 18.15 -4.57
CA MET A 37 12.74 18.02 -5.55
C MET A 37 11.62 17.09 -5.07
N ASN A 38 10.48 17.13 -5.73
CA ASN A 38 9.48 16.09 -5.60
C ASN A 38 9.95 14.83 -6.33
N GLY A 39 9.57 13.66 -5.81
CA GLY A 39 9.81 12.40 -6.50
C GLY A 39 9.08 12.38 -7.85
N ILE A 40 9.75 11.82 -8.87
CA ILE A 40 9.17 11.62 -10.20
C ILE A 40 9.30 10.15 -10.55
N ASN A 41 8.25 9.57 -11.12
CA ASN A 41 8.32 8.30 -11.81
C ASN A 41 7.87 8.45 -13.26
N VAL A 42 8.49 7.66 -14.15
CA VAL A 42 8.11 7.56 -15.55
C VAL A 42 7.86 6.10 -15.86
N THR A 43 6.62 5.77 -16.18
CA THR A 43 6.22 4.39 -16.50
C THR A 43 6.05 4.23 -18.01
N TYR A 44 6.85 3.33 -18.58
CA TYR A 44 6.67 2.81 -19.93
C TYR A 44 5.72 1.63 -19.86
N ARG A 45 4.51 1.80 -20.36
CA ARG A 45 3.48 0.75 -20.32
C ARG A 45 3.84 -0.39 -21.25
N GLY A 46 3.77 -1.59 -20.73
CA GLY A 46 3.92 -2.81 -21.51
C GLY A 46 2.64 -3.17 -22.27
N LYS A 47 2.79 -4.02 -23.28
CA LYS A 47 1.66 -4.60 -24.01
C LYS A 47 2.04 -5.98 -24.54
N GLY A 48 1.18 -6.97 -24.35
CA GLY A 48 1.41 -8.33 -24.79
C GLY A 48 2.71 -8.90 -24.20
N VAL A 49 3.71 -9.14 -25.02
CA VAL A 49 5.02 -9.69 -24.63
C VAL A 49 6.03 -8.62 -24.18
N ILE A 50 5.72 -7.34 -24.37
CA ILE A 50 6.61 -6.24 -23.96
C ILE A 50 6.32 -5.86 -22.51
N PRO A 51 7.25 -6.08 -21.55
CA PRO A 51 7.00 -5.77 -20.14
C PRO A 51 6.92 -4.26 -19.89
N SER A 52 6.13 -3.88 -18.87
CA SER A 52 6.14 -2.51 -18.35
C SER A 52 7.47 -2.23 -17.63
N LYS A 53 7.96 -0.99 -17.73
CA LYS A 53 9.17 -0.53 -17.05
C LYS A 53 8.89 0.81 -16.38
N THR A 54 9.24 0.94 -15.08
CA THR A 54 9.16 2.22 -14.36
C THR A 54 10.55 2.68 -13.94
N GLU A 55 10.87 3.93 -14.28
CA GLU A 55 12.06 4.64 -13.82
C GLU A 55 11.65 5.59 -12.68
N TYR A 56 12.45 5.63 -11.61
CA TYR A 56 12.20 6.43 -10.42
C TYR A 56 13.33 7.41 -10.17
N TYR A 57 12.99 8.66 -9.95
CA TYR A 57 13.93 9.73 -9.55
C TYR A 57 13.61 10.11 -8.10
N ARG A 58 14.35 9.50 -7.14
CA ARG A 58 14.11 9.64 -5.70
C ARG A 58 15.32 10.09 -4.89
N ALA A 59 16.47 10.28 -5.52
CA ALA A 59 17.74 10.50 -4.80
C ALA A 59 17.76 11.79 -3.97
N HIS A 60 17.17 12.88 -4.47
CA HIS A 60 17.18 14.21 -3.83
C HIS A 60 15.76 14.70 -3.54
N THR A 61 14.89 13.79 -3.08
CA THR A 61 13.51 14.15 -2.77
C THR A 61 13.38 14.73 -1.37
N ALA A 62 12.56 15.77 -1.24
CA ALA A 62 12.27 16.42 0.03
C ALA A 62 11.79 15.44 1.11
N VAL A 63 10.99 14.45 0.72
CA VAL A 63 10.47 13.42 1.63
C VAL A 63 11.57 12.60 2.33
N ARG A 64 12.78 12.48 1.75
CA ARG A 64 13.91 11.78 2.39
C ARG A 64 14.47 12.51 3.59
N GLU A 65 14.22 13.81 3.67
CA GLU A 65 14.72 14.67 4.76
C GLU A 65 13.77 14.71 5.95
N LEU A 66 12.54 14.23 5.80
CA LEU A 66 11.60 14.10 6.91
C LEU A 66 12.16 13.20 8.02
N GLY A 67 12.09 13.70 9.25
CA GLY A 67 12.52 12.98 10.43
C GLY A 67 11.71 13.34 11.68
N PRO A 68 12.06 12.78 12.83
CA PRO A 68 11.43 13.11 14.10
C PRO A 68 11.41 14.63 14.34
N GLY A 69 10.24 15.14 14.75
CA GLY A 69 10.03 16.57 14.99
C GLY A 69 9.59 17.41 13.79
N ASP A 70 9.65 16.88 12.55
CA ASP A 70 9.18 17.61 11.35
C ASP A 70 7.65 17.54 11.16
N VAL A 71 6.99 16.63 11.87
CA VAL A 71 5.53 16.44 11.85
C VAL A 71 4.98 16.57 13.27
N ASP A 72 3.95 17.37 13.46
CA ASP A 72 3.30 17.55 14.77
C ASP A 72 2.34 16.37 15.05
N LEU A 73 2.92 15.27 15.59
CA LEU A 73 2.19 14.04 15.89
C LEU A 73 1.18 14.22 17.05
N ASP A 74 1.43 15.14 17.98
CA ASP A 74 0.49 15.46 19.07
C ASP A 74 -0.77 16.14 18.51
N LYS A 75 -0.60 17.06 17.56
CA LYS A 75 -1.73 17.67 16.89
C LYS A 75 -2.56 16.63 16.16
N ILE A 76 -1.93 15.75 15.37
CA ILE A 76 -2.60 14.72 14.57
C ILE A 76 -3.35 13.73 15.47
N PHE A 77 -2.67 13.10 16.41
CA PHE A 77 -3.23 11.95 17.13
C PHE A 77 -3.95 12.33 18.43
N VAL A 78 -3.50 13.38 19.14
CA VAL A 78 -4.13 13.80 20.39
C VAL A 78 -5.22 14.83 20.15
N SER A 79 -4.92 15.90 19.39
CA SER A 79 -5.85 17.04 19.25
C SER A 79 -6.96 16.78 18.22
N GLU A 80 -6.63 16.17 17.07
CA GLU A 80 -7.56 15.91 15.97
C GLU A 80 -8.23 14.53 16.05
N GLY A 81 -7.66 13.60 16.83
CA GLY A 81 -8.26 12.30 17.12
C GLY A 81 -8.39 11.40 15.88
N VAL A 82 -7.31 11.26 15.12
CA VAL A 82 -7.25 10.41 13.92
C VAL A 82 -7.58 8.96 14.28
N ARG A 83 -8.48 8.35 13.54
CA ARG A 83 -8.96 6.97 13.79
C ARG A 83 -8.11 5.89 13.13
N TRP A 84 -7.40 6.24 12.05
CA TRP A 84 -6.56 5.30 11.28
C TRP A 84 -5.29 5.98 10.78
N ALA A 85 -4.15 5.37 11.04
CA ALA A 85 -2.84 5.80 10.56
C ALA A 85 -2.31 4.78 9.55
N HIS A 86 -1.71 5.25 8.45
CA HIS A 86 -1.13 4.39 7.42
C HIS A 86 0.25 4.90 6.99
N THR A 87 1.19 3.96 6.81
CA THR A 87 2.48 4.25 6.20
C THR A 87 2.93 3.06 5.34
N GLY A 88 4.00 3.24 4.54
CA GLY A 88 4.47 2.21 3.63
C GLY A 88 5.99 2.08 3.56
N GLY A 89 6.45 0.90 3.14
CA GLY A 89 7.86 0.51 3.10
C GLY A 89 8.73 1.36 2.20
N ILE A 90 8.17 1.99 1.17
CA ILE A 90 8.95 2.95 0.37
C ILE A 90 9.39 4.12 1.26
N PHE A 91 8.47 4.73 2.02
CA PHE A 91 8.79 5.84 2.90
C PHE A 91 9.82 5.44 3.96
N THR A 92 9.58 4.33 4.64
CA THR A 92 10.41 3.87 5.77
C THR A 92 11.85 3.52 5.37
N LEU A 93 12.08 3.17 4.12
CA LEU A 93 13.39 2.78 3.59
C LEU A 93 14.12 3.90 2.83
N LEU A 94 13.53 5.11 2.72
CA LEU A 94 14.17 6.22 1.99
C LEU A 94 15.43 6.75 2.69
N SER A 95 15.42 6.83 4.02
CA SER A 95 16.57 7.30 4.81
C SER A 95 16.45 6.82 6.26
N PRO A 96 17.53 6.89 7.08
CA PRO A 96 17.44 6.61 8.52
C PRO A 96 16.42 7.50 9.23
N LYS A 97 16.32 8.79 8.85
CA LYS A 97 15.36 9.74 9.44
C LYS A 97 13.92 9.32 9.19
N THR A 98 13.57 8.92 7.95
CA THR A 98 12.22 8.47 7.63
C THR A 98 11.86 7.16 8.33
N ALA A 99 12.84 6.26 8.54
CA ALA A 99 12.65 5.05 9.32
C ALA A 99 12.33 5.37 10.81
N GLU A 100 13.08 6.29 11.42
CA GLU A 100 12.85 6.74 12.79
C GLU A 100 11.48 7.40 12.95
N LEU A 101 11.14 8.34 12.04
CA LEU A 101 9.83 9.01 12.04
C LEU A 101 8.69 8.01 11.87
N ALA A 102 8.83 7.00 11.00
CA ALA A 102 7.78 5.99 10.82
C ALA A 102 7.53 5.17 12.09
N VAL A 103 8.59 4.80 12.82
CA VAL A 103 8.45 4.09 14.12
C VAL A 103 7.78 4.99 15.15
N GLU A 104 8.21 6.26 15.26
CA GLU A 104 7.60 7.24 16.17
C GLU A 104 6.11 7.47 15.84
N PHE A 105 5.78 7.67 14.55
CA PHE A 105 4.42 7.82 14.05
C PHE A 105 3.51 6.66 14.45
N MET A 106 3.97 5.42 14.24
CA MET A 106 3.20 4.22 14.57
C MET A 106 3.01 4.05 16.08
N LYS A 107 4.04 4.30 16.88
CA LYS A 107 3.95 4.27 18.35
C LYS A 107 2.98 5.30 18.88
N LYS A 108 3.12 6.57 18.43
CA LYS A 108 2.26 7.65 18.88
C LYS A 108 0.78 7.39 18.52
N ALA A 109 0.53 6.88 17.34
CA ALA A 109 -0.81 6.46 16.91
C ALA A 109 -1.38 5.38 17.86
N GLY A 110 -0.59 4.35 18.19
CA GLY A 110 -0.99 3.27 19.09
C GLY A 110 -1.28 3.73 20.52
N GLU A 111 -0.50 4.67 21.05
CA GLU A 111 -0.71 5.28 22.38
C GLU A 111 -2.08 5.97 22.48
N GLN A 112 -2.63 6.45 21.37
CA GLN A 112 -3.93 7.10 21.29
C GLN A 112 -5.07 6.19 20.85
N GLY A 113 -4.81 4.88 20.72
CA GLY A 113 -5.82 3.90 20.25
C GLY A 113 -6.19 4.01 18.77
N THR A 114 -5.40 4.75 17.99
CA THR A 114 -5.53 4.84 16.53
C THR A 114 -5.16 3.50 15.90
N LEU A 115 -5.99 2.97 15.01
CA LEU A 115 -5.64 1.78 14.23
C LEU A 115 -4.48 2.09 13.26
N ARG A 116 -3.57 1.14 13.10
CA ARG A 116 -2.33 1.34 12.36
C ARG A 116 -2.18 0.32 11.26
N SER A 117 -1.90 0.79 10.05
CA SER A 117 -1.60 -0.10 8.93
C SER A 117 -0.24 0.21 8.30
N PHE A 118 0.39 -0.86 7.83
CA PHE A 118 1.68 -0.80 7.16
C PHE A 118 1.64 -1.63 5.88
N ASP A 119 1.94 -1.00 4.73
CA ASP A 119 2.19 -1.70 3.48
C ASP A 119 3.69 -1.96 3.32
N LEU A 120 4.08 -3.22 3.25
CA LEU A 120 5.48 -3.64 3.12
C LEU A 120 6.17 -3.04 1.89
N ASN A 121 5.50 -3.01 0.77
CA ASN A 121 5.84 -2.31 -0.47
C ASN A 121 7.35 -2.19 -0.75
N TYR A 122 8.08 -3.31 -0.60
CA TYR A 122 9.53 -3.34 -0.72
C TYR A 122 10.01 -2.98 -2.12
N ARG A 123 11.09 -2.22 -2.19
CA ARG A 123 11.74 -1.84 -3.44
C ARG A 123 13.26 -1.92 -3.30
N SER A 124 13.87 -2.93 -3.93
CA SER A 124 15.32 -3.14 -3.92
C SER A 124 16.14 -1.96 -4.46
N LYS A 125 15.54 -1.11 -5.31
CA LYS A 125 16.17 0.14 -5.78
C LYS A 125 16.22 1.23 -4.71
N VAL A 126 15.40 1.16 -3.66
CA VAL A 126 15.40 2.10 -2.52
C VAL A 126 16.37 1.63 -1.46
N GLU A 127 16.27 0.36 -1.06
CA GLU A 127 17.18 -0.28 -0.12
C GLU A 127 17.56 -1.67 -0.66
N PRO A 128 18.76 -1.82 -1.24
CA PRO A 128 19.21 -3.09 -1.79
C PRO A 128 19.61 -4.12 -0.73
N ASP A 129 19.95 -3.66 0.47
CA ASP A 129 20.29 -4.56 1.60
C ASP A 129 19.02 -5.08 2.27
N LYS A 130 18.65 -6.31 1.93
CA LYS A 130 17.47 -6.97 2.50
C LYS A 130 17.55 -7.12 4.02
N GLN A 131 18.74 -7.39 4.59
CA GLN A 131 18.89 -7.55 6.05
C GLN A 131 18.61 -6.24 6.77
N LYS A 132 19.07 -5.14 6.20
CA LYS A 132 18.77 -3.79 6.72
C LYS A 132 17.28 -3.48 6.59
N ALA A 133 16.67 -3.78 5.44
CA ALA A 133 15.23 -3.62 5.23
C ALA A 133 14.41 -4.45 6.23
N HIS A 134 14.78 -5.73 6.45
CA HIS A 134 14.15 -6.58 7.45
C HIS A 134 14.23 -5.97 8.85
N GLY A 135 15.41 -5.44 9.23
CA GLY A 135 15.62 -4.83 10.54
C GLY A 135 14.75 -3.59 10.78
N ILE A 136 14.51 -2.77 9.75
CA ILE A 136 13.64 -1.60 9.80
C ILE A 136 12.17 -2.02 9.82
N ASN A 137 11.74 -2.83 8.86
CA ASN A 137 10.34 -3.20 8.71
C ASN A 137 9.81 -3.97 9.93
N ARG A 138 10.60 -4.87 10.51
CA ARG A 138 10.21 -5.61 11.73
C ARG A 138 9.86 -4.71 12.91
N LYS A 139 10.56 -3.58 13.07
CA LYS A 139 10.25 -2.60 14.12
C LYS A 139 8.89 -1.94 13.89
N ILE A 140 8.52 -1.70 12.63
CA ILE A 140 7.25 -1.07 12.25
C ILE A 140 6.12 -2.08 12.34
N VAL A 141 6.33 -3.32 11.87
CA VAL A 141 5.33 -4.40 11.97
C VAL A 141 4.96 -4.69 13.42
N ALA A 142 5.94 -4.61 14.35
CA ALA A 142 5.68 -4.77 15.78
C ALA A 142 4.70 -3.71 16.37
N GLU A 143 4.48 -2.61 15.66
CA GLU A 143 3.54 -1.54 16.02
C GLU A 143 2.29 -1.51 15.12
N THR A 144 2.09 -2.50 14.25
CA THR A 144 1.06 -2.51 13.21
C THR A 144 -0.15 -3.36 13.63
N ASP A 145 -1.36 -2.89 13.35
CA ASP A 145 -2.60 -3.65 13.53
C ASP A 145 -3.03 -4.36 12.22
N PHE A 146 -2.85 -3.72 11.06
CA PHE A 146 -3.14 -4.26 9.73
C PHE A 146 -1.91 -4.20 8.83
N LEU A 147 -1.34 -5.37 8.53
CA LEU A 147 -0.19 -5.53 7.64
C LEU A 147 -0.65 -5.83 6.23
N VAL A 148 -0.09 -5.13 5.24
CA VAL A 148 -0.36 -5.35 3.82
C VAL A 148 0.95 -5.66 3.09
N GLY A 149 0.90 -6.54 2.11
CA GLY A 149 2.01 -6.81 1.20
C GLY A 149 1.54 -7.60 -0.01
N ASN A 150 2.26 -7.49 -1.11
CA ASN A 150 2.06 -8.38 -2.24
C ASN A 150 2.75 -9.73 -2.01
N GLN A 151 2.56 -10.66 -2.94
CA GLN A 151 3.07 -12.02 -2.82
C GLN A 151 4.60 -12.15 -2.59
N GLY A 152 5.42 -11.18 -3.01
CA GLY A 152 6.87 -11.18 -2.81
C GLY A 152 7.33 -10.35 -1.60
N ASP A 153 6.52 -9.41 -1.12
CA ASP A 153 6.93 -8.47 -0.08
C ASP A 153 7.22 -9.16 1.26
N PHE A 154 6.46 -10.20 1.63
CA PHE A 154 6.68 -10.93 2.87
C PHE A 154 8.07 -11.60 2.91
N SER A 155 8.55 -12.09 1.77
CA SER A 155 9.90 -12.64 1.62
C SER A 155 10.93 -11.50 1.57
N ASP A 156 10.75 -10.54 0.69
CA ASP A 156 11.74 -9.51 0.42
C ASP A 156 11.89 -8.50 1.56
N ALA A 157 10.79 -8.11 2.23
CA ALA A 157 10.78 -7.10 3.27
C ALA A 157 10.92 -7.63 4.69
N LEU A 158 10.56 -8.90 4.94
CA LEU A 158 10.55 -9.48 6.29
C LEU A 158 11.34 -10.79 6.40
N GLY A 159 11.61 -11.48 5.28
CA GLY A 159 12.38 -12.71 5.22
C GLY A 159 11.55 -13.98 5.46
N TYR A 160 10.23 -13.95 5.24
CA TYR A 160 9.38 -15.13 5.26
C TYR A 160 9.38 -15.81 3.89
N GLU A 161 9.74 -17.07 3.85
CA GLU A 161 9.71 -17.84 2.60
C GLU A 161 8.29 -18.32 2.28
N THR A 162 7.91 -18.22 1.02
CA THR A 162 6.68 -18.82 0.50
C THR A 162 6.97 -19.75 -0.66
N ALA A 163 6.29 -20.89 -0.70
CA ALA A 163 6.36 -21.84 -1.81
C ALA A 163 5.49 -21.43 -3.02
N ALA A 164 4.63 -20.43 -2.86
CA ALA A 164 3.61 -20.04 -3.85
C ALA A 164 4.15 -19.60 -5.21
N GLU A 165 5.41 -19.17 -5.30
CA GLU A 165 5.99 -18.64 -6.54
C GLU A 165 6.69 -19.67 -7.43
N LYS A 166 6.85 -20.91 -6.95
CA LYS A 166 7.65 -21.94 -7.66
C LYS A 166 6.79 -22.96 -8.39
N GLY A 167 6.13 -22.54 -9.48
CA GLY A 167 5.43 -23.47 -10.39
C GLY A 167 4.16 -24.09 -9.81
N VAL A 168 3.66 -23.58 -8.70
CA VAL A 168 2.40 -24.00 -8.09
C VAL A 168 1.24 -23.38 -8.87
N PRO A 169 0.17 -24.12 -9.22
CA PRO A 169 -1.02 -23.55 -9.83
C PRO A 169 -1.63 -22.42 -8.99
N PHE A 170 -2.23 -21.42 -9.65
CA PHE A 170 -2.76 -20.24 -8.95
C PHE A 170 -3.81 -20.60 -7.89
N GLU A 171 -4.59 -21.63 -8.12
CA GLU A 171 -5.61 -22.17 -7.23
C GLU A 171 -5.00 -22.69 -5.91
N GLU A 172 -3.77 -23.16 -5.93
CA GLU A 172 -3.05 -23.68 -4.75
C GLU A 172 -2.28 -22.58 -4.01
N TRP A 173 -2.15 -21.37 -4.58
CA TRP A 173 -1.46 -20.26 -3.93
C TRP A 173 -2.12 -19.85 -2.62
N LEU A 174 -3.45 -19.96 -2.55
CA LEU A 174 -4.19 -19.55 -1.36
C LEU A 174 -3.73 -20.31 -0.11
N ASP A 175 -3.62 -21.62 -0.20
CA ASP A 175 -3.20 -22.45 0.94
C ASP A 175 -1.76 -22.18 1.35
N ALA A 176 -0.85 -22.04 0.37
CA ALA A 176 0.56 -21.74 0.62
C ALA A 176 0.74 -20.35 1.27
N TYR A 177 -0.09 -19.36 0.87
CA TYR A 177 -0.10 -18.04 1.50
C TYR A 177 -0.74 -18.08 2.88
N ALA A 178 -1.83 -18.82 3.07
CA ALA A 178 -2.48 -18.97 4.37
C ALA A 178 -1.51 -19.47 5.44
N ASP A 179 -0.71 -20.48 5.11
CA ASP A 179 0.31 -21.01 6.02
C ASP A 179 1.39 -19.98 6.37
N MET A 180 1.89 -19.24 5.37
CA MET A 180 2.85 -18.16 5.59
C MET A 180 2.24 -17.05 6.47
N LEU A 181 0.99 -16.63 6.22
CA LEU A 181 0.32 -15.59 7.01
C LEU A 181 0.14 -16.01 8.48
N ARG A 182 -0.13 -17.30 8.75
CA ARG A 182 -0.18 -17.85 10.11
C ARG A 182 1.17 -17.77 10.81
N VAL A 183 2.27 -18.05 10.09
CA VAL A 183 3.64 -17.90 10.64
C VAL A 183 3.91 -16.44 10.99
N VAL A 184 3.58 -15.50 10.10
CA VAL A 184 3.73 -14.05 10.35
C VAL A 184 2.93 -13.63 11.58
N ALA A 185 1.67 -14.03 11.70
CA ALA A 185 0.81 -13.70 12.83
C ALA A 185 1.31 -14.28 14.16
N LYS A 186 1.93 -15.46 14.13
CA LYS A 186 2.56 -16.06 15.31
C LYS A 186 3.74 -15.25 15.81
N ASP A 187 4.54 -14.69 14.90
CA ASP A 187 5.71 -13.86 15.25
C ASP A 187 5.30 -12.45 15.70
N TYR A 188 4.14 -11.95 15.21
CA TYR A 188 3.62 -10.60 15.49
C TYR A 188 2.20 -10.66 16.04
N GLN A 189 2.07 -10.95 17.33
CA GLN A 189 0.76 -11.12 18.00
C GLN A 189 -0.04 -9.81 18.13
N ASN A 190 0.56 -8.67 17.83
CA ASN A 190 -0.13 -7.38 17.74
C ASN A 190 -0.96 -7.24 16.47
N LEU A 191 -0.66 -7.99 15.41
CA LEU A 191 -1.42 -7.95 14.17
C LEU A 191 -2.85 -8.50 14.38
N LYS A 192 -3.83 -7.74 13.93
CA LYS A 192 -5.25 -8.11 13.92
C LYS A 192 -5.68 -8.62 12.53
N LEU A 193 -5.03 -8.08 11.50
CA LEU A 193 -5.36 -8.37 10.12
C LEU A 193 -4.10 -8.38 9.24
N ILE A 194 -4.02 -9.33 8.31
CA ILE A 194 -2.97 -9.35 7.29
C ILE A 194 -3.63 -9.47 5.93
N GLY A 195 -3.27 -8.57 5.00
CA GLY A 195 -3.82 -8.53 3.65
C GLY A 195 -2.78 -8.81 2.58
N THR A 196 -3.13 -9.57 1.58
CA THR A 196 -2.29 -9.76 0.40
C THR A 196 -3.13 -9.82 -0.86
N GLN A 197 -2.55 -9.29 -1.95
CA GLN A 197 -3.12 -9.40 -3.27
C GLN A 197 -2.42 -10.52 -4.01
N LEU A 198 -3.19 -11.36 -4.68
CA LEU A 198 -2.71 -12.47 -5.48
C LEU A 198 -2.95 -12.17 -6.96
N ARG A 199 -1.88 -12.21 -7.73
CA ARG A 199 -1.89 -11.85 -9.15
C ARG A 199 -1.20 -12.93 -9.98
N ALA A 200 -1.92 -13.49 -10.96
CA ALA A 200 -1.36 -14.34 -11.99
C ALA A 200 -1.27 -13.55 -13.32
N PRO A 201 -0.05 -13.19 -13.80
CA PRO A 201 0.11 -12.51 -15.08
C PRO A 201 -0.04 -13.51 -16.24
N HIS A 202 -0.86 -13.14 -17.25
CA HIS A 202 -1.00 -13.86 -18.52
C HIS A 202 -0.18 -13.17 -19.63
N SER A 203 -0.11 -11.84 -19.58
CA SER A 203 0.72 -11.01 -20.46
C SER A 203 1.11 -9.72 -19.72
N ALA A 204 1.75 -8.77 -20.41
CA ALA A 204 2.07 -7.47 -19.85
C ALA A 204 0.83 -6.66 -19.43
N ASP A 205 -0.29 -6.89 -20.13
CA ASP A 205 -1.54 -6.16 -20.01
C ASP A 205 -2.75 -7.05 -19.65
N ARG A 206 -2.53 -8.33 -19.26
CA ARG A 206 -3.60 -9.25 -18.83
C ARG A 206 -3.19 -10.00 -17.57
N ILE A 207 -4.09 -9.99 -16.58
CA ILE A 207 -3.87 -10.64 -15.29
C ILE A 207 -5.14 -11.35 -14.80
N SER A 208 -4.97 -12.39 -13.98
CA SER A 208 -6.00 -12.80 -13.02
C SER A 208 -5.67 -12.20 -11.66
N TRP A 209 -6.71 -11.79 -10.93
CA TRP A 209 -6.57 -11.00 -9.72
C TRP A 209 -7.56 -11.43 -8.65
N THR A 210 -7.05 -11.66 -7.45
CA THR A 210 -7.84 -11.83 -6.22
C THR A 210 -7.08 -11.23 -5.04
N ALA A 211 -7.66 -11.29 -3.86
CA ALA A 211 -7.03 -10.84 -2.63
C ALA A 211 -7.53 -11.67 -1.45
N VAL A 212 -6.76 -11.70 -0.38
CA VAL A 212 -7.12 -12.32 0.87
C VAL A 212 -6.88 -11.37 2.03
N LEU A 213 -7.73 -11.49 3.07
CA LEU A 213 -7.51 -10.95 4.40
C LEU A 213 -7.47 -12.13 5.37
N TYR A 214 -6.45 -12.17 6.20
CA TYR A 214 -6.33 -13.12 7.29
C TYR A 214 -6.67 -12.42 8.61
N ASP A 215 -7.79 -12.82 9.22
CA ASP A 215 -8.15 -12.44 10.59
C ASP A 215 -7.31 -13.30 11.56
N THR A 216 -6.36 -12.67 12.22
CA THR A 216 -5.44 -13.37 13.13
C THR A 216 -6.09 -13.81 14.41
N GLN A 217 -7.20 -13.17 14.82
CA GLN A 217 -7.92 -13.49 16.06
C GLN A 217 -8.86 -14.66 15.87
N ALA A 218 -9.52 -14.76 14.72
CA ALA A 218 -10.43 -15.85 14.39
C ALA A 218 -9.73 -17.03 13.70
N ASP A 219 -8.44 -16.90 13.30
CA ASP A 219 -7.71 -17.81 12.39
C ASP A 219 -8.53 -18.09 11.13
N GLN A 220 -9.05 -17.02 10.51
CA GLN A 220 -9.92 -17.12 9.35
C GLN A 220 -9.38 -16.38 8.15
N ILE A 221 -9.42 -17.04 6.98
CA ILE A 221 -9.11 -16.43 5.69
C ILE A 221 -10.43 -15.95 5.05
N HIS A 222 -10.44 -14.68 4.67
CA HIS A 222 -11.47 -14.06 3.86
C HIS A 222 -10.92 -13.81 2.46
N GLN A 223 -11.55 -14.38 1.42
CA GLN A 223 -11.07 -14.30 0.05
C GLN A 223 -12.05 -13.51 -0.82
N ALA A 224 -11.50 -12.61 -1.64
CA ALA A 224 -12.27 -11.93 -2.66
C ALA A 224 -12.57 -12.85 -3.85
N THR A 225 -13.67 -12.54 -4.55
CA THR A 225 -14.00 -13.20 -5.82
C THR A 225 -12.86 -13.07 -6.81
N LEU A 226 -12.44 -14.18 -7.42
CA LEU A 226 -11.42 -14.20 -8.46
C LEU A 226 -11.90 -13.46 -9.71
N ARG A 227 -11.07 -12.59 -10.25
CA ARG A 227 -11.26 -11.85 -11.49
C ARG A 227 -10.27 -12.38 -12.52
N GLU A 228 -10.77 -13.15 -13.46
CA GLU A 228 -9.92 -13.85 -14.42
C GLU A 228 -9.69 -13.05 -15.69
N ASN A 229 -8.46 -13.12 -16.19
CA ASN A 229 -8.05 -12.62 -17.51
C ASN A 229 -8.48 -11.18 -17.80
N ILE A 230 -8.34 -10.30 -16.80
CA ILE A 230 -8.68 -8.87 -16.92
C ILE A 230 -7.58 -8.14 -17.69
N GLU A 231 -7.99 -7.31 -18.64
CA GLU A 231 -7.08 -6.38 -19.34
C GLU A 231 -6.82 -5.17 -18.46
N ILE A 232 -5.54 -4.82 -18.31
CA ILE A 232 -5.09 -3.69 -17.51
C ILE A 232 -4.30 -2.70 -18.37
N THR A 233 -4.35 -1.43 -18.00
CA THR A 233 -3.62 -0.34 -18.67
C THR A 233 -2.31 -0.04 -17.98
N ASP A 234 -2.31 0.00 -16.64
CA ASP A 234 -1.15 0.30 -15.80
C ASP A 234 -1.24 -0.49 -14.50
N ARG A 235 -0.12 -1.05 -14.05
CA ARG A 235 -0.07 -1.83 -12.79
C ARG A 235 0.12 -0.96 -11.56
N THR A 236 0.35 0.33 -11.75
CA THR A 236 0.65 1.26 -10.66
C THR A 236 -0.60 1.52 -9.83
N GLY A 237 -0.44 1.61 -8.52
CA GLY A 237 -1.52 1.95 -7.58
C GLY A 237 -2.44 0.80 -7.16
N GLY A 238 -2.32 -0.42 -7.74
CA GLY A 238 -3.18 -1.55 -7.37
C GLY A 238 -3.08 -1.93 -5.88
N GLY A 239 -1.87 -1.87 -5.30
CA GLY A 239 -1.62 -2.13 -3.88
C GLY A 239 -2.23 -1.07 -2.97
N ASP A 240 -1.90 0.19 -3.25
CA ASP A 240 -2.42 1.34 -2.48
C ASP A 240 -3.94 1.40 -2.51
N SER A 241 -4.54 1.14 -3.68
CA SER A 241 -6.00 1.09 -3.85
C SER A 241 -6.65 -0.08 -3.09
N PHE A 242 -6.02 -1.25 -3.08
CA PHE A 242 -6.47 -2.37 -2.26
C PHE A 242 -6.48 -1.98 -0.78
N ALA A 243 -5.36 -1.51 -0.25
CA ALA A 243 -5.22 -1.13 1.15
C ALA A 243 -6.23 -0.05 1.55
N SER A 244 -6.36 1.00 0.75
CA SER A 244 -7.28 2.12 1.03
C SER A 244 -8.74 1.69 1.05
N ALA A 245 -9.18 0.81 0.14
CA ALA A 245 -10.57 0.34 0.12
C ALA A 245 -10.88 -0.64 1.26
N VAL A 246 -9.92 -1.49 1.66
CA VAL A 246 -10.07 -2.33 2.87
C VAL A 246 -10.21 -1.43 4.10
N ILE A 247 -9.34 -0.42 4.26
CA ILE A 247 -9.40 0.54 5.36
C ILE A 247 -10.76 1.26 5.37
N ALA A 248 -11.20 1.76 4.23
CA ALA A 248 -12.48 2.46 4.11
C ALA A 248 -13.67 1.56 4.50
N ALA A 249 -13.69 0.31 4.04
CA ALA A 249 -14.74 -0.64 4.38
C ALA A 249 -14.80 -0.92 5.90
N ILE A 250 -13.65 -1.17 6.52
CA ILE A 250 -13.55 -1.40 7.97
C ILE A 250 -14.00 -0.14 8.74
N MET A 251 -13.57 1.05 8.33
CA MET A 251 -13.98 2.32 8.95
C MET A 251 -15.48 2.60 8.81
N GLU A 252 -16.13 2.03 7.81
CA GLU A 252 -17.59 2.06 7.63
C GLU A 252 -18.32 0.92 8.37
N GLY A 253 -17.61 0.10 9.16
CA GLY A 253 -18.18 -0.99 9.94
C GLY A 253 -18.52 -2.24 9.14
N LYS A 254 -17.90 -2.43 7.98
CA LYS A 254 -18.06 -3.64 7.17
C LYS A 254 -17.26 -4.80 7.74
N GLY A 255 -17.78 -6.02 7.59
CA GLY A 255 -17.03 -7.24 7.89
C GLY A 255 -15.90 -7.52 6.87
N TYR A 256 -15.00 -8.41 7.24
CA TYR A 256 -13.79 -8.69 6.42
C TYR A 256 -14.12 -9.32 5.06
N ASP A 257 -15.20 -10.08 4.92
CA ASP A 257 -15.69 -10.60 3.63
C ASP A 257 -16.08 -9.48 2.66
N GLU A 258 -16.69 -8.40 3.16
CA GLU A 258 -17.01 -7.24 2.34
C GLU A 258 -15.78 -6.37 2.12
N ALA A 259 -14.94 -6.20 3.13
CA ALA A 259 -13.72 -5.39 3.04
C ALA A 259 -12.73 -5.94 2.00
N VAL A 260 -12.52 -7.26 1.94
CA VAL A 260 -11.63 -7.87 0.95
C VAL A 260 -12.16 -7.70 -0.48
N GLU A 261 -13.47 -7.76 -0.66
CA GLU A 261 -14.10 -7.51 -1.97
C GLU A 261 -13.94 -6.06 -2.42
N TRP A 262 -14.10 -5.07 -1.51
CA TRP A 262 -13.85 -3.67 -1.84
C TRP A 262 -12.39 -3.45 -2.22
N GLY A 263 -11.47 -4.03 -1.45
CA GLY A 263 -10.03 -3.97 -1.73
C GLY A 263 -9.70 -4.52 -3.11
N ALA A 264 -10.14 -5.74 -3.41
CA ALA A 264 -9.89 -6.39 -4.69
C ALA A 264 -10.52 -5.62 -5.87
N ALA A 265 -11.74 -5.10 -5.70
CA ALA A 265 -12.43 -4.31 -6.71
C ALA A 265 -11.71 -2.98 -7.00
N HIS A 266 -11.32 -2.23 -5.98
CA HIS A 266 -10.59 -0.98 -6.17
C HIS A 266 -9.21 -1.22 -6.75
N GLY A 267 -8.50 -2.26 -6.26
CA GLY A 267 -7.18 -2.62 -6.75
C GLY A 267 -7.15 -3.00 -8.23
N ILE A 268 -8.21 -3.61 -8.77
CA ILE A 268 -8.29 -3.90 -10.22
C ILE A 268 -8.74 -2.68 -11.02
N LEU A 269 -9.72 -1.92 -10.54
CA LEU A 269 -10.26 -0.75 -11.26
C LEU A 269 -9.21 0.34 -11.48
N VAL A 270 -8.32 0.61 -10.52
CA VAL A 270 -7.25 1.59 -10.71
C VAL A 270 -6.30 1.20 -11.84
N GLN A 271 -6.08 -0.10 -12.06
CA GLN A 271 -5.20 -0.61 -13.10
C GLN A 271 -5.79 -0.48 -14.52
N GLU A 272 -7.07 -0.15 -14.66
CA GLU A 272 -7.70 0.14 -15.97
C GLU A 272 -7.40 1.56 -16.47
N THR A 273 -6.85 2.43 -15.63
CA THR A 273 -6.48 3.81 -15.98
C THR A 273 -4.97 4.04 -15.88
N PRO A 274 -4.40 4.97 -16.66
CA PRO A 274 -2.99 5.31 -16.55
C PRO A 274 -2.68 6.05 -15.24
N GLY A 275 -1.53 5.71 -14.62
CA GLY A 275 -1.02 6.38 -13.43
C GLY A 275 -1.54 5.77 -12.14
N ASP A 276 -1.12 6.37 -11.03
CA ASP A 276 -1.38 5.90 -9.66
C ASP A 276 -2.46 6.70 -8.93
N THR A 277 -2.98 7.74 -9.55
CA THR A 277 -4.09 8.53 -9.00
C THR A 277 -5.41 7.91 -9.41
N THR A 278 -6.13 7.33 -8.46
CA THR A 278 -7.42 6.72 -8.73
C THR A 278 -8.46 7.78 -9.10
N MET A 279 -9.19 7.51 -10.19
CA MET A 279 -10.40 8.25 -10.58
C MET A 279 -11.67 7.47 -10.24
N VAL A 280 -11.53 6.41 -9.47
CA VAL A 280 -12.58 5.45 -9.14
C VAL A 280 -13.41 5.95 -7.97
N SER A 281 -14.72 6.06 -8.16
CA SER A 281 -15.65 6.38 -7.08
C SER A 281 -16.05 5.12 -6.29
N LYS A 282 -16.50 5.30 -5.05
CA LYS A 282 -17.09 4.22 -4.24
C LYS A 282 -18.22 3.47 -4.98
N LYS A 283 -19.05 4.20 -5.75
CA LYS A 283 -20.12 3.59 -6.57
C LYS A 283 -19.56 2.61 -7.61
N MET A 284 -18.42 2.94 -8.24
CA MET A 284 -17.76 2.05 -9.18
C MET A 284 -17.22 0.80 -8.48
N VAL A 285 -16.60 0.95 -7.30
CA VAL A 285 -16.13 -0.18 -6.49
C VAL A 285 -17.27 -1.14 -6.17
N LEU A 286 -18.40 -0.62 -5.66
CA LEU A 286 -19.57 -1.44 -5.34
C LEU A 286 -20.18 -2.12 -6.56
N SER A 287 -20.19 -1.44 -7.71
CA SER A 287 -20.66 -2.01 -8.97
C SER A 287 -19.76 -3.16 -9.45
N GLU A 288 -18.43 -3.01 -9.30
CA GLU A 288 -17.46 -4.06 -9.63
C GLU A 288 -17.61 -5.28 -8.72
N VAL A 289 -17.77 -5.08 -7.41
CA VAL A 289 -18.05 -6.17 -6.47
C VAL A 289 -19.30 -6.95 -6.88
N ALA A 290 -20.38 -6.24 -7.20
CA ALA A 290 -21.62 -6.86 -7.65
C ALA A 290 -21.47 -7.62 -8.99
N ARG A 291 -20.66 -7.08 -9.91
CA ARG A 291 -20.33 -7.72 -11.20
C ARG A 291 -19.55 -9.00 -11.01
N ALA A 292 -18.47 -8.94 -10.22
CA ALA A 292 -17.60 -10.09 -9.97
C ALA A 292 -18.38 -11.26 -9.35
N LYS A 293 -19.21 -11.00 -8.35
CA LYS A 293 -20.06 -12.01 -7.69
C LYS A 293 -21.10 -12.66 -8.62
N LYS A 294 -21.48 -12.02 -9.72
CA LYS A 294 -22.41 -12.54 -10.72
C LYS A 294 -21.72 -13.31 -11.86
N GLY A 295 -20.42 -13.53 -11.81
CA GLY A 295 -19.68 -14.23 -12.87
C GLY A 295 -19.33 -13.36 -14.09
N GLY A 296 -19.30 -12.05 -13.96
CA GLY A 296 -18.47 -11.19 -14.79
C GLY A 296 -18.97 -10.76 -16.17
N GLY A 297 -20.23 -10.51 -16.39
CA GLY A 297 -20.69 -9.81 -17.62
C GLY A 297 -20.47 -8.29 -17.52
N VAL A 298 -19.85 -7.65 -18.54
CA VAL A 298 -19.80 -6.17 -18.63
C VAL A 298 -21.04 -5.69 -19.38
N SER A 299 -21.96 -4.98 -18.69
CA SER A 299 -23.05 -4.25 -19.32
C SER A 299 -22.76 -2.76 -19.31
N ALA A 300 -23.15 -2.04 -20.38
CA ALA A 300 -23.05 -0.58 -20.37
C ALA A 300 -23.84 0.00 -19.19
N LEU A 301 -23.20 0.83 -18.39
CA LEU A 301 -23.89 1.64 -17.38
C LEU A 301 -24.76 2.66 -18.12
N ARG A 302 -26.08 2.57 -18.00
CA ARG A 302 -27.05 3.55 -18.50
C ARG A 302 -27.41 4.54 -17.41
#